data_baafefac593635be08af1cb494aaa5d0
#
_entry.id   baafefac593635be08af1cb494aaa5d0
#
_cell.length_a   1.000
_cell.length_b   1.000
_cell.length_c   1.000
_cell.angle_alpha   90.00
_cell.angle_beta   90.00
_cell.angle_gamma   90.00
#
_symmetry.space_group_name_H-M   'P 1'
#
loop_
_entity.id
_entity.type
_entity.pdbx_description
1 polymer ?
#
loop_
_entity_poly.entity_id
_entity_poly.type
_entity_poly.pdbx_seq_one_letter_code
_entity_poly.pdbx_strand_id
1 'polypeptide(L)'
;MLVRLLYVSRAVDQNSGKPAKPEVPLAEESESIMSSSRSYNISNGITGILCYGGGIYLQAIEGGRTEVNKLYNHIIRDTRHTDVVLLHYQEIRERRFSGWTMGQVNLSKLNTSIVLKYSERPELDPYSVSGDVSMALLEELMLTASIIGRA
;
A
#
# COMPACT_ATOMS: atom_id res chain seq x y z
N MET A 1 5.17 -20.61 -5.88
CA MET A 1 6.24 -19.60 -5.74
C MET A 1 5.68 -18.31 -5.20
N LEU A 2 6.28 -17.80 -4.14
CA LEU A 2 5.86 -16.53 -3.53
C LEU A 2 6.52 -15.35 -4.21
N VAL A 3 5.76 -14.28 -4.38
CA VAL A 3 6.26 -12.99 -4.89
C VAL A 3 5.78 -11.87 -3.98
N ARG A 4 6.51 -10.75 -4.03
CA ARG A 4 6.13 -9.48 -3.40
C ARG A 4 6.04 -8.42 -4.48
N LEU A 5 4.98 -7.65 -4.44
CA LEU A 5 4.75 -6.53 -5.35
C LEU A 5 4.47 -5.28 -4.53
N LEU A 6 5.10 -4.18 -4.91
CA LEU A 6 4.87 -2.87 -4.30
C LEU A 6 4.52 -1.87 -5.39
N TYR A 7 3.45 -1.12 -5.20
CA TYR A 7 3.06 -0.04 -6.11
C TYR A 7 2.66 1.21 -5.32
N VAL A 8 2.70 2.34 -6.01
CA VAL A 8 2.16 3.61 -5.55
C VAL A 8 1.12 4.08 -6.57
N SER A 9 0.09 4.76 -6.09
CA SER A 9 -0.92 5.38 -6.95
C SER A 9 -1.42 6.67 -6.32
N ARG A 10 -2.15 7.47 -7.13
CA ARG A 10 -2.81 8.66 -6.65
C ARG A 10 -4.28 8.37 -6.44
N ALA A 11 -4.81 8.75 -5.27
CA ALA A 11 -6.23 8.65 -4.99
C ALA A 11 -7.01 9.59 -5.93
N VAL A 12 -8.20 9.18 -6.34
CA VAL A 12 -9.11 9.96 -7.18
C VAL A 12 -10.27 10.42 -6.33
N ASP A 13 -10.62 11.71 -6.44
CA ASP A 13 -11.83 12.24 -5.85
C ASP A 13 -13.03 11.70 -6.64
N GLN A 14 -13.87 10.92 -6.00
CA GLN A 14 -14.99 10.25 -6.66
C GLN A 14 -16.07 11.22 -7.14
N ASN A 15 -16.11 12.44 -6.60
CA ASN A 15 -17.08 13.47 -7.03
C ASN A 15 -16.62 14.19 -8.30
N SER A 16 -15.32 14.46 -8.43
CA SER A 16 -14.79 15.24 -9.57
C SER A 16 -14.09 14.39 -10.62
N GLY A 17 -13.70 13.15 -10.28
CA GLY A 17 -12.88 12.31 -11.15
C GLY A 17 -11.42 12.77 -11.30
N LYS A 18 -11.00 13.76 -10.52
CA LYS A 18 -9.64 14.30 -10.53
C LYS A 18 -8.84 13.76 -9.35
N PRO A 19 -7.49 13.85 -9.39
CA PRO A 19 -6.68 13.44 -8.25
C PRO A 19 -7.13 14.13 -6.96
N ALA A 20 -7.21 13.36 -5.88
CA ALA A 20 -7.57 13.89 -4.57
C ALA A 20 -6.49 14.84 -4.07
N LYS A 21 -6.91 15.89 -3.35
CA LYS A 21 -5.99 16.82 -2.72
C LYS A 21 -5.26 16.12 -1.55
N PRO A 22 -3.98 16.45 -1.31
CA PRO A 22 -3.21 15.78 -0.25
C PRO A 22 -3.82 15.91 1.15
N GLU A 23 -4.54 16.98 1.45
CA GLU A 23 -5.15 17.21 2.76
C GLU A 23 -6.44 16.44 2.99
N VAL A 24 -7.01 15.81 1.95
CA VAL A 24 -8.26 15.05 2.08
C VAL A 24 -8.00 13.73 2.81
N PRO A 25 -8.74 13.43 3.89
CA PRO A 25 -8.62 12.14 4.56
C PRO A 25 -9.02 10.97 3.66
N LEU A 26 -8.25 9.89 3.66
CA LEU A 26 -8.51 8.69 2.85
C LEU A 26 -8.95 7.48 3.68
N ALA A 27 -9.17 7.63 4.99
CA ALA A 27 -9.50 6.51 5.87
C ALA A 27 -10.74 5.74 5.44
N GLU A 28 -11.81 6.45 5.08
CA GLU A 28 -13.06 5.82 4.64
C GLU A 28 -12.90 5.10 3.32
N GLU A 29 -12.21 5.68 2.37
CA GLU A 29 -11.97 5.05 1.07
C GLU A 29 -11.05 3.85 1.20
N SER A 30 -10.01 3.93 2.05
CA SER A 30 -9.14 2.81 2.36
C SER A 30 -9.95 1.64 2.92
N GLU A 31 -10.86 1.90 3.88
CA GLU A 31 -11.72 0.86 4.45
C GLU A 31 -12.67 0.28 3.39
N SER A 32 -13.20 1.10 2.50
CA SER A 32 -14.04 0.63 1.39
C SER A 32 -13.26 -0.31 0.46
N ILE A 33 -12.03 0.04 0.11
CA ILE A 33 -11.16 -0.81 -0.70
C ILE A 33 -10.92 -2.14 0.01
N MET A 34 -10.60 -2.10 1.29
CA MET A 34 -10.34 -3.29 2.09
C MET A 34 -11.55 -4.19 2.21
N SER A 35 -12.73 -3.61 2.46
CA SER A 35 -13.98 -4.38 2.60
C SER A 35 -14.31 -5.15 1.34
N SER A 36 -14.09 -4.56 0.17
CA SER A 36 -14.40 -5.17 -1.11
C SER A 36 -13.43 -6.29 -1.50
N SER A 37 -12.23 -6.32 -0.92
CA SER A 37 -11.19 -7.27 -1.29
C SER A 37 -10.86 -8.32 -0.21
N ARG A 38 -11.40 -8.15 1.00
CA ARG A 38 -11.02 -9.00 2.15
C ARG A 38 -11.24 -10.47 1.92
N SER A 39 -12.43 -10.86 1.44
CA SER A 39 -12.74 -12.27 1.17
C SER A 39 -11.83 -12.86 0.11
N TYR A 40 -11.58 -12.10 -0.97
CA TYR A 40 -10.66 -12.52 -2.01
C TYR A 40 -9.26 -12.74 -1.47
N ASN A 41 -8.76 -11.80 -0.69
CA ASN A 41 -7.40 -11.87 -0.13
C ASN A 41 -7.24 -13.10 0.76
N ILE A 42 -8.18 -13.34 1.66
CA ILE A 42 -8.15 -14.51 2.56
C ILE A 42 -8.15 -15.79 1.75
N SER A 43 -9.10 -15.94 0.82
CA SER A 43 -9.29 -17.17 0.04
C SER A 43 -8.12 -17.46 -0.88
N ASN A 44 -7.39 -16.46 -1.34
CA ASN A 44 -6.32 -16.60 -2.33
C ASN A 44 -4.92 -16.42 -1.74
N GLY A 45 -4.83 -16.40 -0.41
CA GLY A 45 -3.54 -16.36 0.27
C GLY A 45 -2.78 -15.06 0.08
N ILE A 46 -3.49 -13.94 -0.05
CA ILE A 46 -2.89 -12.61 -0.17
C ILE A 46 -2.69 -12.02 1.22
N THR A 47 -1.48 -11.53 1.46
CA THR A 47 -1.13 -10.76 2.66
C THR A 47 -0.45 -9.46 2.25
N GLY A 48 -0.39 -8.49 3.13
CA GLY A 48 0.28 -7.23 2.82
C GLY A 48 -0.16 -6.07 3.67
N ILE A 49 0.18 -4.86 3.21
CA ILE A 49 -0.10 -3.60 3.88
C ILE A 49 -0.58 -2.59 2.86
N LEU A 50 -1.66 -1.88 3.18
CA LEU A 50 -2.14 -0.73 2.42
C LEU A 50 -1.89 0.54 3.22
N CYS A 51 -1.03 1.41 2.70
CA CYS A 51 -0.76 2.72 3.27
C CYS A 51 -1.54 3.78 2.50
N TYR A 52 -2.11 4.73 3.21
CA TYR A 52 -2.92 5.79 2.60
C TYR A 52 -2.68 7.12 3.31
N GLY A 53 -2.77 8.20 2.57
CA GLY A 53 -2.61 9.56 3.10
C GLY A 53 -1.84 10.43 2.12
N GLY A 54 -1.98 11.76 2.27
CA GLY A 54 -1.30 12.68 1.37
C GLY A 54 -1.73 12.57 -0.09
N GLY A 55 -2.94 12.08 -0.33
CA GLY A 55 -3.46 11.90 -1.69
C GLY A 55 -2.96 10.66 -2.41
N ILE A 56 -2.25 9.76 -1.72
CA ILE A 56 -1.68 8.56 -2.34
C ILE A 56 -2.08 7.27 -1.63
N TYR A 57 -1.95 6.17 -2.37
CA TYR A 57 -1.90 4.81 -1.84
C TYR A 57 -0.54 4.20 -2.12
N LEU A 58 0.02 3.53 -1.13
CA LEU A 58 1.24 2.73 -1.25
C LEU A 58 0.92 1.35 -0.70
N GLN A 59 0.98 0.32 -1.54
CA GLN A 59 0.56 -1.01 -1.14
C GLN A 59 1.63 -2.05 -1.44
N ALA A 60 1.93 -2.89 -0.44
CA ALA A 60 2.72 -4.09 -0.61
C ALA A 60 1.80 -5.30 -0.57
N ILE A 61 1.97 -6.20 -1.53
CA ILE A 61 1.17 -7.40 -1.68
C ILE A 61 2.12 -8.60 -1.75
N GLU A 62 1.82 -9.63 -0.97
CA GLU A 62 2.57 -10.89 -1.00
C GLU A 62 1.62 -12.06 -1.19
N GLY A 63 2.06 -13.03 -1.96
CA GLY A 63 1.28 -14.24 -2.24
C GLY A 63 1.88 -15.04 -3.37
N GLY A 64 1.12 -16.03 -3.86
CA GLY A 64 1.51 -16.79 -5.04
C GLY A 64 1.57 -15.90 -6.28
N ARG A 65 2.53 -16.18 -7.16
CA ARG A 65 2.74 -15.37 -8.37
C ARG A 65 1.45 -15.16 -9.16
N THR A 66 0.70 -16.22 -9.41
CA THR A 66 -0.53 -16.14 -10.20
C THR A 66 -1.57 -15.25 -9.55
N GLU A 67 -1.78 -15.42 -8.24
CA GLU A 67 -2.79 -14.66 -7.51
C GLU A 67 -2.40 -13.19 -7.34
N VAL A 68 -1.12 -12.92 -7.09
CA VAL A 68 -0.63 -11.53 -7.01
C VAL A 68 -0.79 -10.82 -8.35
N ASN A 69 -0.44 -11.49 -9.46
CA ASN A 69 -0.59 -10.89 -10.78
C ASN A 69 -2.05 -10.63 -11.16
N LYS A 70 -2.95 -11.56 -10.83
CA LYS A 70 -4.39 -11.34 -11.04
C LYS A 70 -4.89 -10.16 -10.24
N LEU A 71 -4.51 -10.08 -8.97
CA LEU A 71 -4.93 -9.00 -8.10
C LEU A 71 -4.41 -7.66 -8.61
N TYR A 72 -3.14 -7.59 -9.01
CA TYR A 72 -2.56 -6.36 -9.55
C TYR A 72 -3.28 -5.90 -10.82
N ASN A 73 -3.64 -6.82 -11.70
CA ASN A 73 -4.41 -6.49 -12.90
C ASN A 73 -5.80 -5.89 -12.56
N HIS A 74 -6.43 -6.34 -11.49
CA HIS A 74 -7.66 -5.72 -11.00
C HIS A 74 -7.40 -4.34 -10.41
N ILE A 75 -6.33 -4.21 -9.63
CA ILE A 75 -5.97 -2.95 -8.98
C ILE A 75 -5.75 -1.84 -9.98
N ILE A 76 -5.02 -2.09 -11.06
CA ILE A 76 -4.72 -1.04 -12.05
C ILE A 76 -5.95 -0.56 -12.83
N ARG A 77 -7.05 -1.32 -12.79
CA ARG A 77 -8.32 -0.96 -13.42
C ARG A 77 -9.29 -0.26 -12.47
N ASP A 78 -8.99 -0.22 -11.20
CA ASP A 78 -9.86 0.40 -10.20
C ASP A 78 -9.88 1.91 -10.38
N THR A 79 -11.09 2.48 -10.52
CA THR A 79 -11.27 3.90 -10.77
C THR A 79 -11.09 4.79 -9.54
N ARG A 80 -10.87 4.18 -8.36
CA ARG A 80 -10.64 4.93 -7.12
C ARG A 80 -9.22 5.50 -7.03
N HIS A 81 -8.34 5.14 -7.97
CA HIS A 81 -7.00 5.67 -8.05
C HIS A 81 -6.52 5.77 -9.51
N THR A 82 -5.40 6.44 -9.70
CA THR A 82 -4.76 6.64 -11.01
C THR A 82 -3.24 6.72 -10.84
N ASP A 83 -2.51 6.83 -11.93
CA ASP A 83 -1.04 6.95 -11.94
C ASP A 83 -0.36 5.80 -11.17
N VAL A 84 -0.81 4.58 -11.41
CA VAL A 84 -0.23 3.40 -10.76
C VAL A 84 1.18 3.17 -11.29
N VAL A 85 2.16 3.19 -10.40
CA VAL A 85 3.55 2.89 -10.71
C VAL A 85 4.02 1.69 -9.91
N LEU A 86 4.49 0.67 -10.61
CA LEU A 86 5.09 -0.50 -9.99
C LEU A 86 6.49 -0.12 -9.50
N LEU A 87 6.71 -0.21 -8.19
CA LEU A 87 7.97 0.17 -7.56
C LEU A 87 8.91 -1.00 -7.32
N HIS A 88 8.35 -2.20 -7.11
CA HIS A 88 9.11 -3.36 -6.71
C HIS A 88 8.33 -4.62 -7.05
N TYR A 89 9.00 -5.61 -7.63
CA TYR A 89 8.46 -6.93 -7.88
C TYR A 89 9.58 -7.94 -7.70
N GLN A 90 9.41 -8.89 -6.79
CA GLN A 90 10.48 -9.82 -6.42
C GLN A 90 9.92 -11.19 -6.07
N GLU A 91 10.62 -12.23 -6.49
CA GLU A 91 10.43 -13.57 -5.92
C GLU A 91 10.98 -13.58 -4.51
N ILE A 92 10.22 -14.14 -3.57
CA ILE A 92 10.58 -14.18 -2.17
C ILE A 92 10.53 -15.62 -1.64
N ARG A 93 11.33 -15.92 -0.65
CA ARG A 93 11.32 -17.22 0.01
C ARG A 93 10.26 -17.29 1.09
N GLU A 94 10.01 -16.18 1.76
CA GLU A 94 9.06 -16.08 2.86
C GLU A 94 8.41 -14.71 2.86
N ARG A 95 7.23 -14.61 3.46
CA ARG A 95 6.50 -13.35 3.55
C ARG A 95 7.07 -12.48 4.65
N ARG A 96 7.14 -11.17 4.39
CA ARG A 96 7.39 -10.15 5.42
C ARG A 96 6.10 -9.78 6.16
N PHE A 97 4.97 -9.87 5.45
CA PHE A 97 3.68 -9.41 5.96
C PHE A 97 2.71 -10.55 6.24
N SER A 98 3.23 -11.71 6.63
CA SER A 98 2.40 -12.90 6.88
C SER A 98 1.38 -12.71 8.01
N GLY A 99 1.63 -11.80 8.94
CA GLY A 99 0.72 -11.48 10.04
C GLY A 99 -0.44 -10.56 9.67
N TRP A 100 -0.50 -10.07 8.43
CA TRP A 100 -1.55 -9.13 8.00
C TRP A 100 -2.23 -9.59 6.72
N THR A 101 -3.50 -9.96 6.80
CA THR A 101 -4.31 -10.26 5.61
C THR A 101 -4.38 -9.05 4.69
N MET A 102 -4.48 -7.87 5.24
CA MET A 102 -4.12 -6.58 4.64
C MET A 102 -4.14 -5.56 5.76
N GLY A 103 -2.98 -5.26 6.32
CA GLY A 103 -2.84 -4.22 7.33
C GLY A 103 -3.03 -2.83 6.73
N GLN A 104 -3.45 -1.87 7.54
CA GLN A 104 -3.66 -0.50 7.11
C GLN A 104 -2.77 0.46 7.88
N VAL A 105 -2.19 1.42 7.17
CA VAL A 105 -1.37 2.49 7.76
C VAL A 105 -1.86 3.84 7.27
N ASN A 106 -2.19 4.72 8.19
CA ASN A 106 -2.49 6.11 7.87
C ASN A 106 -1.18 6.91 7.85
N LEU A 107 -0.71 7.26 6.66
CA LEU A 107 0.56 7.96 6.47
C LEU A 107 0.56 9.35 7.11
N SER A 108 -0.63 9.98 7.24
CA SER A 108 -0.76 11.31 7.86
C SER A 108 -0.50 11.28 9.37
N LYS A 109 -0.55 10.11 10.00
CA LYS A 109 -0.34 9.93 11.43
C LYS A 109 1.05 9.42 11.79
N LEU A 110 1.92 9.23 10.80
CA LEU A 110 3.29 8.79 11.06
C LEU A 110 4.10 9.90 11.73
N ASN A 111 5.01 9.48 12.60
CA ASN A 111 6.01 10.38 13.15
C ASN A 111 6.90 10.88 12.00
N THR A 112 7.06 12.20 11.88
CA THR A 112 7.87 12.80 10.84
C THR A 112 9.32 12.31 10.85
N SER A 113 9.84 11.92 12.00
CA SER A 113 11.20 11.39 12.10
C SER A 113 11.37 10.07 11.33
N ILE A 114 10.31 9.26 11.28
CA ILE A 114 10.34 8.02 10.49
C ILE A 114 10.38 8.35 9.00
N VAL A 115 9.56 9.30 8.57
CA VAL A 115 9.53 9.72 7.17
C VAL A 115 10.86 10.34 6.76
N LEU A 116 11.42 11.22 7.58
CA LEU A 116 12.70 11.88 7.31
C LEU A 116 13.88 10.92 7.24
N LYS A 117 13.78 9.78 7.89
CA LYS A 117 14.83 8.75 7.79
C LYS A 117 15.01 8.24 6.36
N TYR A 118 13.94 8.27 5.55
CA TYR A 118 13.91 7.69 4.21
C TYR A 118 13.66 8.72 3.10
N SER A 119 13.34 9.96 3.45
CA SER A 119 12.91 10.98 2.50
C SER A 119 13.68 12.28 2.69
N GLU A 120 13.75 13.08 1.63
CA GLU A 120 14.38 14.40 1.68
C GLU A 120 13.56 15.42 2.47
N ARG A 121 12.24 15.20 2.55
CA ARG A 121 11.28 16.10 3.20
C ARG A 121 10.41 15.31 4.17
N PRO A 122 9.70 15.99 5.08
CA PRO A 122 8.82 15.30 6.04
C PRO A 122 7.58 14.67 5.41
N GLU A 123 7.27 14.95 4.14
CA GLU A 123 6.20 14.31 3.39
C GLU A 123 6.75 13.12 2.60
N LEU A 124 6.05 11.99 2.68
CA LEU A 124 6.42 10.80 1.91
C LEU A 124 5.96 10.95 0.48
N ASP A 125 6.89 10.82 -0.46
CA ASP A 125 6.60 10.78 -1.90
C ASP A 125 7.24 9.53 -2.53
N PRO A 126 6.51 8.40 -2.59
CA PRO A 126 7.04 7.17 -3.17
C PRO A 126 7.39 7.28 -4.65
N TYR A 127 6.86 8.28 -5.36
CA TYR A 127 7.21 8.51 -6.76
C TYR A 127 8.66 9.01 -6.92
N SER A 128 9.22 9.61 -5.88
CA SER A 128 10.57 10.22 -5.93
C SER A 128 11.65 9.40 -5.24
N VAL A 129 11.30 8.26 -4.63
CA VAL A 129 12.26 7.37 -3.97
C VAL A 129 12.23 6.00 -4.63
N SER A 130 13.29 5.21 -4.41
CA SER A 130 13.32 3.85 -4.97
C SER A 130 12.32 2.92 -4.27
N GLY A 131 11.97 1.83 -4.95
CA GLY A 131 11.15 0.78 -4.34
C GLY A 131 11.81 0.17 -3.11
N ASP A 132 13.13 0.05 -3.10
CA ASP A 132 13.87 -0.46 -1.94
C ASP A 132 13.75 0.45 -0.73
N VAL A 133 13.77 1.76 -0.92
CA VAL A 133 13.55 2.74 0.15
C VAL A 133 12.14 2.63 0.70
N SER A 134 11.14 2.54 -0.17
CA SER A 134 9.75 2.36 0.26
C SER A 134 9.56 1.05 1.02
N MET A 135 10.21 -0.03 0.58
CA MET A 135 10.17 -1.30 1.32
C MET A 135 10.82 -1.19 2.70
N ALA A 136 11.94 -0.48 2.79
CA ALA A 136 12.60 -0.27 4.09
C ALA A 136 11.69 0.48 5.07
N LEU A 137 10.96 1.49 4.58
CA LEU A 137 9.96 2.18 5.38
C LEU A 137 8.87 1.21 5.87
N LEU A 138 8.32 0.40 4.98
CA LEU A 138 7.26 -0.55 5.34
C LEU A 138 7.74 -1.58 6.36
N GLU A 139 8.96 -2.06 6.22
CA GLU A 139 9.55 -3.00 7.18
C GLU A 139 9.71 -2.35 8.56
N GLU A 140 10.10 -1.08 8.62
CA GLU A 140 10.18 -0.37 9.89
C GLU A 140 8.82 -0.21 10.54
N LEU A 141 7.77 0.06 9.76
CA LEU A 141 6.40 0.17 10.27
C LEU A 141 5.91 -1.12 10.92
N MET A 142 6.40 -2.28 10.49
CA MET A 142 6.09 -3.56 11.11
C MET A 142 6.60 -3.64 12.56
N LEU A 143 7.70 -2.95 12.87
CA LEU A 143 8.31 -2.94 14.19
C LEU A 143 7.69 -1.93 15.13
N THR A 144 6.74 -1.13 14.64
CA THR A 144 6.02 -0.12 15.41
C THR A 144 4.56 -0.51 15.54
N ALA A 145 3.79 0.18 16.38
CA ALA A 145 2.36 -0.01 16.51
C ALA A 145 1.56 0.76 15.45
N SER A 146 2.17 1.06 14.31
CA SER A 146 1.57 1.91 13.27
C SER A 146 0.59 1.17 12.35
N ILE A 147 0.61 -0.17 12.35
CA ILE A 147 -0.22 -0.98 11.44
C ILE A 147 -1.45 -1.47 12.17
N ILE A 148 -2.62 -1.27 11.54
CA ILE A 148 -3.92 -1.71 12.03
C ILE A 148 -4.38 -2.89 11.16
N GLY A 149 -5.10 -3.83 11.74
CA GLY A 149 -5.69 -4.95 11.01
C GLY A 149 -4.82 -6.19 10.94
N ARG A 150 -4.00 -6.41 11.95
CA ARG A 150 -3.23 -7.64 12.08
C ARG A 150 -4.17 -8.85 12.13
N ALA A 151 -3.83 -9.82 11.34
CA ALA A 151 -4.60 -11.06 11.26
C ALA A 151 -4.49 -11.89 12.55
#